data_f8d66fcc08d3ec9fc9dc7cad85e28821
#
_entry.id   f8d66fcc08d3ec9fc9dc7cad85e28821
#
_cell.length_a   1.000
_cell.length_b   1.000
_cell.length_c   1.000
_cell.angle_alpha   90.00
_cell.angle_beta   90.00
_cell.angle_gamma   90.00
#
_symmetry.space_group_name_H-M   'P 1'
#
loop_
_entity.id
_entity.type
_entity.pdbx_description
1 polymer ?
#
loop_
_entity_poly.entity_id
_entity_poly.type
_entity_poly.pdbx_seq_one_letter_code
_entity_poly.pdbx_strand_id
1 'polypeptide(L)'
;MIGILIALAVSWLLLFLVEKKNILALGFLPVFKRLQQFLIGFLITAILCAIVQYSESLQKSSTWVLNEEITSLIILKSFWWDLKSVLTEEMIFRGAILYILIQKIGSNKGILISAIAFGIYHWFSFGVLGNIVAMILVFIGTGLMGYAWAWAFAKTKSIMLPFGFHLGWNFIHNTIFSKGPLGELVLTSQGGNELSDWASLFNFVSGLVLVPILLLIYVRYFVKEETKLKRVSE
;
A
#
# COMPACT_ATOMS: atom_id res chain seq x y z
N MET A 1 12.23 -12.61 6.61
CA MET A 1 12.13 -12.58 8.09
C MET A 1 13.06 -11.55 8.71
N ILE A 2 14.37 -11.59 8.42
CA ILE A 2 15.35 -10.68 9.04
C ILE A 2 14.99 -9.19 8.82
N GLY A 3 14.59 -8.80 7.60
CA GLY A 3 14.23 -7.40 7.30
C GLY A 3 13.10 -6.83 8.17
N ILE A 4 12.03 -7.62 8.43
CA ILE A 4 10.95 -7.19 9.31
C ILE A 4 11.44 -7.03 10.76
N LEU A 5 12.26 -7.96 11.25
CA LEU A 5 12.81 -7.88 12.60
C LEU A 5 13.70 -6.64 12.78
N ILE A 6 14.52 -6.34 11.77
CA ILE A 6 15.32 -5.11 11.74
C ILE A 6 14.43 -3.88 11.71
N ALA A 7 13.39 -3.84 10.83
CA ALA A 7 12.48 -2.71 10.74
C ALA A 7 11.71 -2.48 12.05
N LEU A 8 11.27 -3.54 12.73
CA LEU A 8 10.63 -3.47 14.04
C LEU A 8 11.59 -2.96 15.11
N ALA A 9 12.81 -3.50 15.17
CA ALA A 9 13.82 -3.10 16.15
C ALA A 9 14.23 -1.63 15.96
N VAL A 10 14.47 -1.21 14.72
CA VAL A 10 14.82 0.19 14.39
C VAL A 10 13.65 1.12 14.71
N SER A 11 12.42 0.75 14.35
CA SER A 11 11.22 1.55 14.67
C SER A 11 11.04 1.69 16.19
N TRP A 12 11.20 0.60 16.94
CA TRP A 12 11.13 0.63 18.39
C TRP A 12 12.21 1.53 18.98
N LEU A 13 13.45 1.39 18.53
CA LEU A 13 14.59 2.18 19.01
C LEU A 13 14.39 3.69 18.73
N LEU A 14 13.97 4.04 17.53
CA LEU A 14 13.69 5.44 17.16
C LEU A 14 12.57 6.04 18.04
N LEU A 15 11.46 5.33 18.21
CA LEU A 15 10.36 5.78 19.10
C LEU A 15 10.83 5.93 20.54
N PHE A 16 11.64 5.02 21.03
CA PHE A 16 12.17 5.08 22.39
C PHE A 16 13.15 6.26 22.59
N LEU A 17 14.10 6.43 21.68
CA LEU A 17 15.13 7.48 21.81
C LEU A 17 14.54 8.88 21.62
N VAL A 18 13.67 9.08 20.63
CA VAL A 18 13.18 10.40 20.22
C VAL A 18 11.92 10.82 20.99
N GLU A 19 10.99 9.89 21.20
CA GLU A 19 9.66 10.19 21.76
C GLU A 19 9.40 9.56 23.12
N LYS A 20 10.34 8.75 23.63
CA LYS A 20 10.21 7.96 24.88
C LYS A 20 8.96 7.05 24.85
N LYS A 21 8.67 6.46 23.68
CA LYS A 21 7.53 5.59 23.43
C LYS A 21 7.98 4.21 22.94
N ASN A 22 7.08 3.26 23.01
CA ASN A 22 7.24 1.92 22.44
C ASN A 22 6.49 1.76 21.12
N ILE A 23 6.57 0.61 20.50
CA ILE A 23 5.97 0.29 19.19
C ILE A 23 4.43 0.43 19.18
N LEU A 24 3.75 0.33 20.33
CA LEU A 24 2.30 0.52 20.43
C LEU A 24 1.85 1.94 20.07
N ALA A 25 2.78 2.91 20.08
CA ALA A 25 2.52 4.26 19.58
C ALA A 25 2.11 4.30 18.10
N LEU A 26 2.41 3.25 17.34
CA LEU A 26 1.98 3.09 15.95
C LEU A 26 0.51 2.64 15.82
N GLY A 27 -0.22 2.55 16.93
CA GLY A 27 -1.67 2.37 16.93
C GLY A 27 -2.14 0.93 16.68
N PHE A 28 -1.53 -0.05 17.32
CA PHE A 28 -1.98 -1.44 17.28
C PHE A 28 -3.17 -1.70 18.23
N LEU A 29 -3.46 -0.79 19.15
CA LEU A 29 -4.54 -0.92 20.12
C LEU A 29 -5.64 0.15 19.92
N PRO A 30 -6.89 -0.13 20.29
CA PRO A 30 -7.43 -1.42 20.72
C PRO A 30 -7.58 -2.40 19.56
N VAL A 31 -7.27 -3.67 19.76
CA VAL A 31 -7.09 -4.70 18.72
C VAL A 31 -8.29 -4.79 17.77
N PHE A 32 -9.52 -4.89 18.29
CA PHE A 32 -10.72 -5.07 17.48
C PHE A 32 -10.93 -3.91 16.48
N LYS A 33 -10.82 -2.66 16.94
CA LYS A 33 -10.93 -1.47 16.09
C LYS A 33 -9.85 -1.46 15.00
N ARG A 34 -8.63 -1.85 15.36
CA ARG A 34 -7.49 -1.87 14.44
C ARG A 34 -7.62 -2.96 13.40
N LEU A 35 -8.12 -4.13 13.80
CA LEU A 35 -8.46 -5.20 12.86
C LEU A 35 -9.58 -4.76 11.89
N GLN A 36 -10.61 -4.08 12.37
CA GLN A 36 -11.63 -3.51 11.49
C GLN A 36 -11.04 -2.52 10.47
N GLN A 37 -10.16 -1.61 10.91
CA GLN A 37 -9.47 -0.68 10.00
C GLN A 37 -8.65 -1.41 8.94
N PHE A 38 -7.90 -2.45 9.34
CA PHE A 38 -7.16 -3.29 8.42
C PHE A 38 -8.07 -3.98 7.40
N LEU A 39 -9.13 -4.65 7.86
CA LEU A 39 -10.05 -5.36 6.97
C LEU A 39 -10.78 -4.43 6.00
N ILE A 40 -11.23 -3.26 6.47
CA ILE A 40 -11.85 -2.25 5.61
C ILE A 40 -10.84 -1.77 4.56
N GLY A 41 -9.62 -1.44 4.97
CA GLY A 41 -8.57 -1.03 4.05
C GLY A 41 -8.25 -2.09 3.01
N PHE A 42 -8.09 -3.34 3.44
CA PHE A 42 -7.84 -4.48 2.56
C PHE A 42 -8.96 -4.65 1.52
N LEU A 43 -10.22 -4.69 1.96
CA LEU A 43 -11.36 -4.89 1.06
C LEU A 43 -11.51 -3.75 0.05
N ILE A 44 -11.34 -2.50 0.46
CA ILE A 44 -11.44 -1.36 -0.46
C ILE A 44 -10.42 -1.48 -1.59
N THR A 45 -9.16 -1.69 -1.28
CA THR A 45 -8.13 -1.77 -2.32
C THR A 45 -8.17 -3.07 -3.10
N ALA A 46 -8.59 -4.18 -2.49
CA ALA A 46 -8.86 -5.43 -3.18
C ALA A 46 -9.92 -5.26 -4.27
N ILE A 47 -11.04 -4.60 -3.93
CA ILE A 47 -12.12 -4.32 -4.90
C ILE A 47 -11.64 -3.35 -5.98
N LEU A 48 -10.96 -2.27 -5.62
CA LEU A 48 -10.42 -1.30 -6.59
C LEU A 48 -9.41 -1.96 -7.55
N CYS A 49 -8.53 -2.82 -7.04
CA CYS A 49 -7.59 -3.56 -7.87
C CYS A 49 -8.33 -4.49 -8.85
N ALA A 50 -9.31 -5.25 -8.36
CA ALA A 50 -10.11 -6.12 -9.21
C ALA A 50 -10.82 -5.34 -10.33
N ILE A 51 -11.42 -4.18 -10.00
CA ILE A 51 -12.08 -3.31 -10.99
C ILE A 51 -11.07 -2.86 -12.06
N VAL A 52 -9.86 -2.43 -11.67
CA VAL A 52 -8.82 -2.02 -12.63
C VAL A 52 -8.43 -3.18 -13.54
N GLN A 53 -8.18 -4.37 -12.98
CA GLN A 53 -7.77 -5.54 -13.76
C GLN A 53 -8.87 -6.01 -14.73
N TYR A 54 -10.13 -6.00 -14.32
CA TYR A 54 -11.25 -6.32 -15.20
C TYR A 54 -11.47 -5.23 -16.26
N SER A 55 -11.31 -3.95 -15.92
CA SER A 55 -11.38 -2.86 -16.90
C SER A 55 -10.30 -2.99 -17.98
N GLU A 56 -9.07 -3.32 -17.59
CA GLU A 56 -7.99 -3.59 -18.54
C GLU A 56 -8.31 -4.77 -19.46
N SER A 57 -8.81 -5.87 -18.90
CA SER A 57 -9.20 -7.06 -19.65
C SER A 57 -10.29 -6.75 -20.68
N LEU A 58 -11.31 -5.99 -20.31
CA LEU A 58 -12.38 -5.57 -21.23
C LEU A 58 -11.85 -4.71 -22.39
N GLN A 59 -10.97 -3.76 -22.08
CA GLN A 59 -10.37 -2.89 -23.10
C GLN A 59 -9.49 -3.69 -24.08
N LYS A 60 -8.75 -4.66 -23.57
CA LYS A 60 -7.88 -5.54 -24.37
C LYS A 60 -8.66 -6.65 -25.09
N SER A 61 -9.93 -6.87 -24.76
CA SER A 61 -10.68 -8.06 -25.19
C SER A 61 -9.99 -9.36 -24.80
N SER A 62 -9.31 -9.35 -23.65
CA SER A 62 -8.69 -10.54 -23.06
C SER A 62 -9.61 -11.20 -22.05
N THR A 63 -9.32 -12.45 -21.71
CA THR A 63 -10.08 -13.23 -20.71
C THR A 63 -9.17 -13.66 -19.57
N TRP A 64 -9.72 -13.68 -18.36
CA TRP A 64 -9.05 -14.24 -17.20
C TRP A 64 -9.33 -15.73 -17.11
N VAL A 65 -8.28 -16.53 -17.10
CA VAL A 65 -8.35 -18.00 -17.04
C VAL A 65 -7.72 -18.46 -15.72
N LEU A 66 -8.39 -19.39 -15.05
CA LEU A 66 -7.87 -20.00 -13.83
C LEU A 66 -6.68 -20.89 -14.16
N ASN A 67 -5.59 -20.72 -13.43
CA ASN A 67 -4.45 -21.63 -13.51
C ASN A 67 -4.81 -22.94 -12.78
N GLU A 68 -4.91 -24.02 -13.55
CA GLU A 68 -5.30 -25.34 -13.03
C GLU A 68 -4.24 -25.96 -12.11
N GLU A 69 -3.00 -25.51 -12.19
CA GLU A 69 -1.91 -25.98 -11.33
C GLU A 69 -1.85 -25.26 -9.97
N ILE A 70 -2.72 -24.26 -9.73
CA ILE A 70 -2.72 -23.49 -8.49
C ILE A 70 -3.14 -24.36 -7.30
N THR A 71 -2.40 -24.28 -6.23
CA THR A 71 -2.71 -24.96 -4.97
C THR A 71 -2.88 -23.97 -3.83
N SER A 72 -3.64 -24.34 -2.81
CA SER A 72 -3.79 -23.53 -1.60
C SER A 72 -2.46 -23.20 -0.94
N LEU A 73 -1.48 -24.08 -1.04
CA LEU A 73 -0.14 -23.85 -0.52
C LEU A 73 0.60 -22.74 -1.30
N ILE A 74 0.45 -22.69 -2.61
CA ILE A 74 1.04 -21.63 -3.45
C ILE A 74 0.40 -20.28 -3.09
N ILE A 75 -0.92 -20.22 -2.98
CA ILE A 75 -1.64 -19.00 -2.56
C ILE A 75 -1.17 -18.53 -1.18
N LEU A 76 -1.04 -19.44 -0.21
CA LEU A 76 -0.58 -19.12 1.13
C LEU A 76 0.87 -18.62 1.15
N LYS A 77 1.75 -19.21 0.35
CA LYS A 77 3.15 -18.75 0.21
C LYS A 77 3.23 -17.37 -0.43
N SER A 78 2.41 -17.10 -1.45
CA SER A 78 2.34 -15.80 -2.09
C SER A 78 1.77 -14.74 -1.15
N PHE A 79 0.67 -15.04 -0.45
CA PHE A 79 0.13 -14.15 0.59
C PHE A 79 1.17 -13.83 1.67
N TRP A 80 1.92 -14.83 2.11
CA TRP A 80 2.99 -14.65 3.09
C TRP A 80 4.14 -13.78 2.54
N TRP A 81 4.44 -13.90 1.26
CA TRP A 81 5.43 -13.05 0.60
C TRP A 81 4.96 -11.58 0.56
N ASP A 82 3.73 -11.32 0.09
CA ASP A 82 3.12 -9.99 0.09
C ASP A 82 3.05 -9.40 1.51
N LEU A 83 2.60 -10.18 2.48
CA LEU A 83 2.51 -9.76 3.88
C LEU A 83 3.86 -9.27 4.41
N LYS A 84 4.94 -10.02 4.16
CA LYS A 84 6.28 -9.64 4.58
C LYS A 84 6.78 -8.37 3.88
N SER A 85 6.59 -8.28 2.58
CA SER A 85 7.00 -7.11 1.79
C SER A 85 6.28 -5.87 2.27
N VAL A 86 4.97 -5.92 2.28
CA VAL A 86 4.12 -4.79 2.68
C VAL A 86 4.39 -4.37 4.13
N LEU A 87 4.48 -5.33 5.07
CA LEU A 87 4.75 -4.99 6.46
C LEU A 87 6.12 -4.30 6.63
N THR A 88 7.13 -4.76 5.88
CA THR A 88 8.46 -4.12 5.90
C THR A 88 8.37 -2.67 5.40
N GLU A 89 7.69 -2.45 4.28
CA GLU A 89 7.53 -1.11 3.71
C GLU A 89 6.70 -0.20 4.62
N GLU A 90 5.58 -0.68 5.17
CA GLU A 90 4.77 0.11 6.09
C GLU A 90 5.55 0.48 7.36
N MET A 91 6.36 -0.42 7.90
CA MET A 91 7.21 -0.12 9.06
C MET A 91 8.26 0.95 8.75
N ILE A 92 8.81 0.96 7.53
CA ILE A 92 9.78 1.98 7.11
C ILE A 92 9.09 3.33 6.89
N PHE A 93 8.03 3.36 6.09
CA PHE A 93 7.45 4.62 5.60
C PHE A 93 6.31 5.16 6.48
N ARG A 94 5.54 4.29 7.19
CA ARG A 94 4.41 4.68 8.07
C ARG A 94 4.64 4.25 9.51
N GLY A 95 5.84 3.74 9.82
CA GLY A 95 6.25 3.40 11.17
C GLY A 95 6.76 4.60 11.97
N ALA A 96 7.86 4.39 12.68
CA ALA A 96 8.44 5.39 13.60
C ALA A 96 8.79 6.72 12.91
N ILE A 97 9.30 6.67 11.67
CA ILE A 97 9.74 7.87 10.95
C ILE A 97 8.57 8.81 10.71
N LEU A 98 7.47 8.32 10.12
CA LEU A 98 6.28 9.16 9.89
C LEU A 98 5.68 9.65 11.21
N TYR A 99 5.61 8.78 12.22
CA TYR A 99 5.13 9.18 13.55
C TYR A 99 5.93 10.36 14.10
N ILE A 100 7.26 10.28 14.09
CA ILE A 100 8.16 11.33 14.58
C ILE A 100 8.02 12.61 13.74
N LEU A 101 7.99 12.50 12.40
CA LEU A 101 7.78 13.64 11.52
C LEU A 101 6.49 14.39 11.85
N ILE A 102 5.38 13.64 12.03
CA ILE A 102 4.10 14.25 12.40
C ILE A 102 4.19 15.00 13.75
N GLN A 103 4.91 14.44 14.73
CA GLN A 103 5.06 15.09 16.03
C GLN A 103 5.94 16.33 15.97
N LYS A 104 7.01 16.32 15.16
CA LYS A 104 8.01 17.40 15.12
C LYS A 104 7.66 18.53 14.15
N ILE A 105 7.11 18.22 12.98
CA ILE A 105 6.91 19.20 11.90
C ILE A 105 5.45 19.28 11.40
N GLY A 106 4.54 18.52 12.05
CA GLY A 106 3.11 18.51 11.74
C GLY A 106 2.72 17.53 10.63
N SER A 107 1.44 17.20 10.59
CA SER A 107 0.91 16.14 9.71
C SER A 107 1.15 16.43 8.23
N ASN A 108 0.88 17.66 7.76
CA ASN A 108 0.99 17.96 6.32
C ASN A 108 2.41 17.75 5.77
N LYS A 109 3.42 18.26 6.48
CA LYS A 109 4.83 18.11 6.07
C LYS A 109 5.29 16.65 6.21
N GLY A 110 4.92 15.99 7.32
CA GLY A 110 5.28 14.59 7.57
C GLY A 110 4.71 13.65 6.50
N ILE A 111 3.43 13.81 6.13
CA ILE A 111 2.77 13.04 5.08
C ILE A 111 3.47 13.25 3.73
N LEU A 112 3.76 14.51 3.37
CA LEU A 112 4.42 14.82 2.11
C LEU A 112 5.82 14.20 2.01
N ILE A 113 6.62 14.31 3.07
CA ILE A 113 7.97 13.70 3.12
C ILE A 113 7.88 12.18 2.98
N SER A 114 6.97 11.53 3.71
CA SER A 114 6.76 10.08 3.61
C SER A 114 6.35 9.65 2.19
N ALA A 115 5.46 10.41 1.55
CA ALA A 115 5.00 10.14 0.18
C ALA A 115 6.13 10.28 -0.86
N ILE A 116 6.93 11.35 -0.74
CA ILE A 116 8.09 11.57 -1.62
C ILE A 116 9.12 10.45 -1.44
N ALA A 117 9.45 10.12 -0.20
CA ALA A 117 10.41 9.05 0.09
C ALA A 117 9.93 7.69 -0.45
N PHE A 118 8.63 7.40 -0.34
CA PHE A 118 8.01 6.19 -0.88
C PHE A 118 8.06 6.15 -2.42
N GLY A 119 7.77 7.27 -3.09
CA GLY A 119 7.88 7.37 -4.54
C GLY A 119 9.31 7.17 -5.04
N ILE A 120 10.31 7.77 -4.37
CA ILE A 120 11.73 7.62 -4.71
C ILE A 120 12.20 6.18 -4.47
N TYR A 121 11.77 5.55 -3.37
CA TYR A 121 12.10 4.15 -3.08
C TYR A 121 11.71 3.22 -4.22
N HIS A 122 10.58 3.49 -4.88
CA HIS A 122 10.10 2.65 -5.98
C HIS A 122 10.92 2.78 -7.27
N TRP A 123 11.74 3.81 -7.43
CA TRP A 123 12.71 3.84 -8.52
C TRP A 123 13.71 2.69 -8.45
N PHE A 124 14.11 2.34 -7.21
CA PHE A 124 15.04 1.24 -6.95
C PHE A 124 14.32 -0.11 -7.01
N SER A 125 13.17 -0.23 -6.36
CA SER A 125 12.46 -1.51 -6.26
C SER A 125 11.88 -1.97 -7.61
N PHE A 126 11.53 -1.05 -8.52
CA PHE A 126 11.07 -1.35 -9.87
C PHE A 126 12.19 -1.34 -10.92
N GLY A 127 13.42 -1.01 -10.51
CA GLY A 127 14.57 -1.02 -11.42
C GLY A 127 14.47 0.02 -12.55
N VAL A 128 13.78 1.15 -12.34
CA VAL A 128 13.53 2.16 -13.40
C VAL A 128 14.57 3.27 -13.44
N LEU A 129 15.63 3.18 -12.63
CA LEU A 129 16.70 4.17 -12.60
C LEU A 129 17.34 4.34 -13.99
N GLY A 130 17.49 5.61 -14.39
CA GLY A 130 18.04 5.97 -15.70
C GLY A 130 16.99 6.13 -16.82
N ASN A 131 15.76 5.64 -16.61
CA ASN A 131 14.64 5.92 -17.50
C ASN A 131 13.77 7.02 -16.90
N ILE A 132 14.01 8.27 -17.31
CA ILE A 132 13.37 9.46 -16.73
C ILE A 132 11.84 9.39 -16.79
N VAL A 133 11.28 8.94 -17.91
CA VAL A 133 9.83 8.83 -18.08
C VAL A 133 9.25 7.82 -17.10
N ALA A 134 9.82 6.61 -17.03
CA ALA A 134 9.41 5.59 -16.08
C ALA A 134 9.57 6.05 -14.62
N MET A 135 10.66 6.75 -14.31
CA MET A 135 10.89 7.33 -12.96
C MET A 135 9.78 8.30 -12.58
N ILE A 136 9.39 9.23 -13.48
CA ILE A 136 8.30 10.19 -13.23
C ILE A 136 6.98 9.45 -12.99
N LEU A 137 6.65 8.49 -13.85
CA LEU A 137 5.39 7.77 -13.79
C LEU A 137 5.28 6.92 -12.51
N VAL A 138 6.33 6.17 -12.19
CA VAL A 138 6.41 5.39 -10.95
C VAL A 138 6.31 6.31 -9.73
N PHE A 139 7.02 7.45 -9.75
CA PHE A 139 6.96 8.42 -8.64
C PHE A 139 5.56 8.98 -8.43
N ILE A 140 4.85 9.36 -9.50
CA ILE A 140 3.49 9.89 -9.40
C ILE A 140 2.55 8.83 -8.81
N GLY A 141 2.53 7.62 -9.36
CA GLY A 141 1.62 6.57 -8.91
C GLY A 141 1.88 6.13 -7.47
N THR A 142 3.11 5.73 -7.18
CA THR A 142 3.47 5.25 -5.85
C THR A 142 3.51 6.38 -4.82
N GLY A 143 3.90 7.59 -5.21
CA GLY A 143 3.88 8.76 -4.33
C GLY A 143 2.46 9.18 -3.94
N LEU A 144 1.51 9.18 -4.86
CA LEU A 144 0.09 9.46 -4.56
C LEU A 144 -0.51 8.39 -3.66
N MET A 145 -0.23 7.10 -3.92
CA MET A 145 -0.60 6.02 -3.01
C MET A 145 0.02 6.22 -1.63
N GLY A 146 1.33 6.49 -1.58
CA GLY A 146 2.05 6.77 -0.35
C GLY A 146 1.46 7.94 0.44
N TYR A 147 1.00 8.98 -0.26
CA TYR A 147 0.33 10.12 0.37
C TYR A 147 -1.02 9.72 0.99
N ALA A 148 -1.85 8.98 0.26
CA ALA A 148 -3.14 8.51 0.78
C ALA A 148 -2.95 7.63 2.03
N TRP A 149 -1.98 6.73 2.02
CA TRP A 149 -1.69 5.84 3.14
C TRP A 149 -1.10 6.59 4.34
N ALA A 150 -0.18 7.53 4.11
CA ALA A 150 0.36 8.36 5.19
C ALA A 150 -0.72 9.26 5.81
N TRP A 151 -1.66 9.75 4.99
CA TRP A 151 -2.79 10.52 5.50
C TRP A 151 -3.77 9.67 6.30
N ALA A 152 -4.04 8.44 5.85
CA ALA A 152 -4.83 7.47 6.62
C ALA A 152 -4.19 7.20 7.99
N PHE A 153 -2.87 7.00 8.06
CA PHE A 153 -2.12 6.90 9.31
C PHE A 153 -2.32 8.16 10.18
N ALA A 154 -2.14 9.34 9.59
CA ALA A 154 -2.24 10.59 10.35
C ALA A 154 -3.64 10.80 10.95
N LYS A 155 -4.71 10.43 10.24
CA LYS A 155 -6.10 10.53 10.72
C LYS A 155 -6.43 9.46 11.76
N THR A 156 -6.08 8.22 11.52
CA THR A 156 -6.42 7.08 12.40
C THR A 156 -5.46 6.90 13.56
N LYS A 157 -4.30 7.57 13.54
CA LYS A 157 -3.19 7.35 14.49
C LYS A 157 -2.78 5.87 14.55
N SER A 158 -2.93 5.16 13.44
CA SER A 158 -2.69 3.71 13.34
C SER A 158 -2.14 3.31 11.97
N ILE A 159 -1.18 2.42 11.99
CA ILE A 159 -0.62 1.78 10.80
C ILE A 159 -1.61 0.79 10.14
N MET A 160 -2.67 0.36 10.85
CA MET A 160 -3.50 -0.77 10.42
C MET A 160 -4.36 -0.47 9.19
N LEU A 161 -4.89 0.76 9.05
CA LEU A 161 -5.65 1.10 7.84
C LEU A 161 -4.76 1.20 6.60
N PRO A 162 -3.62 1.94 6.59
CA PRO A 162 -2.70 1.92 5.45
C PRO A 162 -2.12 0.54 5.15
N PHE A 163 -1.81 -0.25 6.17
CA PHE A 163 -1.37 -1.63 5.99
C PHE A 163 -2.44 -2.49 5.26
N GLY A 164 -3.71 -2.32 5.62
CA GLY A 164 -4.82 -2.94 4.89
C GLY A 164 -4.89 -2.51 3.43
N PHE A 165 -4.83 -1.19 3.17
CA PHE A 165 -4.82 -0.66 1.80
C PHE A 165 -3.69 -1.26 0.96
N HIS A 166 -2.50 -1.29 1.49
CA HIS A 166 -1.32 -1.77 0.78
C HIS A 166 -1.41 -3.28 0.51
N LEU A 167 -1.70 -4.07 1.54
CA LEU A 167 -1.79 -5.52 1.40
C LEU A 167 -2.93 -5.97 0.50
N GLY A 168 -4.10 -5.32 0.59
CA GLY A 168 -5.24 -5.63 -0.26
C GLY A 168 -4.93 -5.41 -1.74
N TRP A 169 -4.28 -4.29 -2.08
CA TRP A 169 -3.82 -4.03 -3.43
C TRP A 169 -2.82 -5.07 -3.91
N ASN A 170 -1.73 -5.27 -3.15
CA ASN A 170 -0.65 -6.15 -3.57
C ASN A 170 -1.10 -7.60 -3.72
N PHE A 171 -1.87 -8.12 -2.76
CA PHE A 171 -2.34 -9.50 -2.82
C PHE A 171 -3.25 -9.76 -4.02
N ILE A 172 -4.17 -8.86 -4.32
CA ILE A 172 -5.05 -9.02 -5.48
C ILE A 172 -4.26 -8.86 -6.78
N HIS A 173 -3.41 -7.85 -6.88
CA HIS A 173 -2.58 -7.60 -8.05
C HIS A 173 -1.59 -8.74 -8.33
N ASN A 174 -0.82 -9.14 -7.32
CA ASN A 174 0.26 -10.10 -7.47
C ASN A 174 -0.23 -11.53 -7.51
N THR A 175 -1.14 -11.90 -6.58
CA THR A 175 -1.54 -13.30 -6.39
C THR A 175 -2.75 -13.64 -7.22
N ILE A 176 -3.82 -12.83 -7.16
CA ILE A 176 -5.07 -13.18 -7.85
C ILE A 176 -4.94 -12.92 -9.35
N PHE A 177 -4.41 -11.78 -9.77
CA PHE A 177 -4.27 -11.42 -11.19
C PHE A 177 -2.87 -11.67 -11.77
N SER A 178 -1.97 -12.31 -11.04
CA SER A 178 -0.65 -12.73 -11.54
C SER A 178 0.16 -11.62 -12.21
N LYS A 179 0.05 -10.38 -11.70
CA LYS A 179 0.77 -9.21 -12.24
C LYS A 179 2.04 -8.87 -11.45
N GLY A 180 2.33 -9.64 -10.42
CA GLY A 180 3.49 -9.43 -9.55
C GLY A 180 4.73 -10.23 -9.95
N PRO A 181 5.79 -10.13 -9.16
CA PRO A 181 7.09 -10.73 -9.48
C PRO A 181 7.15 -12.25 -9.27
N LEU A 182 6.09 -12.87 -8.75
CA LEU A 182 6.05 -14.31 -8.47
C LEU A 182 5.57 -15.15 -9.67
N GLY A 183 5.30 -14.51 -10.80
CA GLY A 183 4.83 -15.17 -12.02
C GLY A 183 3.33 -15.46 -12.02
N GLU A 184 2.93 -16.41 -12.85
CA GLU A 184 1.52 -16.79 -13.02
C GLU A 184 1.03 -17.64 -11.84
N LEU A 185 0.02 -17.12 -11.14
CA LEU A 185 -0.52 -17.75 -9.93
C LEU A 185 -2.00 -18.15 -10.12
N VAL A 186 -2.96 -17.30 -9.70
CA VAL A 186 -4.38 -17.72 -9.69
C VAL A 186 -5.05 -17.51 -11.03
N LEU A 187 -5.04 -16.27 -11.54
CA LEU A 187 -5.63 -15.89 -12.82
C LEU A 187 -4.56 -15.41 -13.78
N THR A 188 -4.59 -15.91 -15.00
CA THR A 188 -3.72 -15.48 -16.09
C THR A 188 -4.55 -14.83 -17.18
N SER A 189 -4.04 -13.76 -17.79
CA SER A 189 -4.73 -13.10 -18.90
C SER A 189 -4.38 -13.80 -20.20
N GLN A 190 -5.39 -14.24 -20.95
CA GLN A 190 -5.22 -14.92 -22.23
C GLN A 190 -5.92 -14.17 -23.35
N GLY A 191 -5.31 -14.21 -24.54
CA GLY A 191 -5.80 -13.51 -25.72
C GLY A 191 -5.74 -11.99 -25.58
N GLY A 192 -6.55 -11.31 -26.37
CA GLY A 192 -6.64 -9.86 -26.36
C GLY A 192 -5.67 -9.16 -27.32
N ASN A 193 -5.87 -7.87 -27.44
CA ASN A 193 -5.09 -6.99 -28.32
C ASN A 193 -4.25 -6.02 -27.48
N GLU A 194 -3.14 -5.55 -28.02
CA GLU A 194 -2.44 -4.43 -27.42
C GLU A 194 -3.30 -3.17 -27.49
N LEU A 195 -3.30 -2.43 -26.40
CA LEU A 195 -3.99 -1.14 -26.38
C LEU A 195 -3.13 -0.10 -27.11
N SER A 196 -3.76 0.65 -27.99
CA SER A 196 -3.13 1.75 -28.70
C SER A 196 -3.72 3.10 -28.27
N ASP A 197 -2.99 4.18 -28.55
CA ASP A 197 -3.44 5.56 -28.47
C ASP A 197 -4.15 5.90 -27.13
N TRP A 198 -5.35 6.45 -27.24
CA TRP A 198 -6.15 6.91 -26.11
C TRP A 198 -6.58 5.78 -25.15
N ALA A 199 -6.79 4.57 -25.65
CA ALA A 199 -7.14 3.42 -24.80
C ALA A 199 -5.97 3.02 -23.89
N SER A 200 -4.75 3.01 -24.44
CA SER A 200 -3.54 2.76 -23.65
C SER A 200 -3.33 3.85 -22.60
N LEU A 201 -3.47 5.12 -22.97
CA LEU A 201 -3.34 6.24 -22.05
C LEU A 201 -4.41 6.18 -20.94
N PHE A 202 -5.66 5.89 -21.28
CA PHE A 202 -6.75 5.78 -20.32
C PHE A 202 -6.49 4.64 -19.32
N ASN A 203 -6.10 3.46 -19.80
CA ASN A 203 -5.78 2.32 -18.93
C ASN A 203 -4.64 2.66 -17.98
N PHE A 204 -3.59 3.28 -18.50
CA PHE A 204 -2.45 3.72 -17.72
C PHE A 204 -2.84 4.75 -16.64
N VAL A 205 -3.56 5.80 -17.01
CA VAL A 205 -3.99 6.85 -16.07
C VAL A 205 -4.96 6.30 -15.02
N SER A 206 -5.87 5.40 -15.40
CA SER A 206 -6.82 4.80 -14.45
C SER A 206 -6.10 3.95 -13.38
N GLY A 207 -5.11 3.16 -13.76
CA GLY A 207 -4.31 2.39 -12.80
C GLY A 207 -3.42 3.25 -11.91
N LEU A 208 -2.81 4.29 -12.50
CA LEU A 208 -1.79 5.09 -11.84
C LEU A 208 -2.35 6.20 -10.94
N VAL A 209 -3.42 6.86 -11.36
CA VAL A 209 -3.91 8.11 -10.74
C VAL A 209 -5.30 7.98 -10.14
N LEU A 210 -6.22 7.29 -10.83
CA LEU A 210 -7.62 7.20 -10.38
C LEU A 210 -7.74 6.50 -9.03
N VAL A 211 -7.04 5.37 -8.85
CA VAL A 211 -7.09 4.61 -7.59
C VAL A 211 -6.56 5.43 -6.40
N PRO A 212 -5.37 6.06 -6.47
CA PRO A 212 -4.93 6.97 -5.40
C PRO A 212 -5.93 8.10 -5.11
N ILE A 213 -6.53 8.71 -6.14
CA ILE A 213 -7.53 9.78 -5.96
C ILE A 213 -8.76 9.25 -5.22
N LEU A 214 -9.28 8.08 -5.58
CA LEU A 214 -10.41 7.47 -4.88
C LEU A 214 -10.08 7.17 -3.42
N LEU A 215 -8.86 6.71 -3.13
CA LEU A 215 -8.40 6.52 -1.75
C LEU A 215 -8.27 7.84 -1.00
N LEU A 216 -7.78 8.91 -1.63
CA LEU A 216 -7.71 10.24 -1.03
C LEU A 216 -9.11 10.77 -0.69
N ILE A 217 -10.08 10.59 -1.59
CA ILE A 217 -11.48 10.93 -1.37
C ILE A 217 -12.02 10.12 -0.17
N TYR A 218 -11.78 8.81 -0.16
CA TYR A 218 -12.20 7.96 0.95
C TYR A 218 -11.60 8.41 2.29
N VAL A 219 -10.29 8.64 2.33
CA VAL A 219 -9.61 9.11 3.55
C VAL A 219 -10.14 10.47 3.99
N ARG A 220 -10.42 11.38 3.06
CA ARG A 220 -10.95 12.71 3.38
C ARG A 220 -12.31 12.66 4.04
N TYR A 221 -13.25 11.93 3.46
CA TYR A 221 -14.67 12.02 3.80
C TYR A 221 -15.16 10.91 4.73
N PHE A 222 -14.57 9.73 4.67
CA PHE A 222 -15.05 8.56 5.42
C PHE A 222 -14.17 8.16 6.59
N VAL A 223 -12.87 8.52 6.58
CA VAL A 223 -11.99 8.26 7.72
C VAL A 223 -12.10 9.40 8.72
N LYS A 224 -12.61 9.09 9.91
CA LYS A 224 -12.69 10.06 11.01
C LYS A 224 -11.31 10.30 11.62
N GLU A 225 -11.02 11.56 11.93
CA GLU A 225 -9.81 11.91 12.65
C GLU A 225 -9.92 11.47 14.12
N GLU A 226 -8.94 10.69 14.56
CA GLU A 226 -8.85 10.28 15.95
C GLU A 226 -8.14 11.35 16.77
N THR A 227 -8.82 11.87 17.78
CA THR A 227 -8.18 12.67 18.81
C THR A 227 -7.19 11.79 19.58
N LYS A 228 -6.04 12.36 20.00
CA LYS A 228 -5.07 11.63 20.85
C LYS A 228 -5.84 10.95 21.97
N LEU A 229 -5.70 9.64 22.13
CA LEU A 229 -6.18 8.94 23.30
C LEU A 229 -5.69 9.72 24.52
N LYS A 230 -6.63 10.22 25.34
CA LYS A 230 -6.29 10.81 26.65
C LYS A 230 -5.39 9.80 27.34
N ARG A 231 -4.23 10.23 27.85
CA ARG A 231 -3.41 9.39 28.73
C ARG A 231 -4.36 8.81 29.77
N VAL A 232 -4.49 7.51 29.80
CA VAL A 232 -4.97 6.84 31.01
C VAL A 232 -3.88 7.16 32.02
N SER A 233 -4.16 8.11 32.88
CA SER A 233 -3.32 8.38 34.06
C SER A 233 -3.37 7.13 34.92
N GLU A 234 -2.26 6.44 34.99
CA GLU A 234 -1.99 5.50 36.08
C GLU A 234 -2.07 6.20 37.42
#